data_a1dd25d2a79623662ae2490bdd20acbd
#
_entry.id   a1dd25d2a79623662ae2490bdd20acbd
#
_cell.length_a   1.000
_cell.length_b   1.000
_cell.length_c   1.000
_cell.angle_alpha   90.00
_cell.angle_beta   90.00
_cell.angle_gamma   90.00
#
_symmetry.space_group_name_H-M   'P 1'
#
loop_
_entity.id
_entity.type
_entity.pdbx_description
1 polymer ?
#
loop_
_entity_poly.entity_id
_entity_poly.type
_entity_poly.pdbx_seq_one_letter_code
_entity_poly.pdbx_strand_id
1 'polypeptide(L)'
;MEKDVASLSSDTPIVVFSHIPLFAMYPDWGWGTDDATQALSYLKRFASVTCLNGHVHQVFSKTEGNVTFHSGTTTAYPLPHPGDGPAPKPLTLPAGKLHDALGIREVSYQTGQHTLALKERTLL
;
A
#
# COMPACT_ATOMS: atom_id res chain seq x y z
N MET A 1 -16.85 -2.21 -3.56
CA MET A 1 -16.56 -1.49 -2.29
C MET A 1 -17.82 -0.92 -1.63
N GLU A 2 -18.61 -0.04 -2.27
CA GLU A 2 -19.80 0.57 -1.66
C GLU A 2 -20.74 -0.45 -0.99
N LYS A 3 -21.14 -1.48 -1.74
CA LYS A 3 -22.04 -2.54 -1.23
C LYS A 3 -21.43 -3.35 -0.10
N ASP A 4 -20.13 -3.56 -0.12
CA ASP A 4 -19.44 -4.41 0.87
C ASP A 4 -19.39 -3.74 2.26
N VAL A 5 -19.36 -2.41 2.30
CA VAL A 5 -19.28 -1.66 3.55
C VAL A 5 -20.60 -1.07 4.01
N ALA A 6 -21.65 -1.12 3.17
CA ALA A 6 -22.91 -0.41 3.41
C ALA A 6 -23.56 -0.72 4.75
N SER A 7 -23.50 -1.97 5.21
CA SER A 7 -24.13 -2.45 6.45
C SER A 7 -23.20 -2.44 7.67
N LEU A 8 -21.93 -2.06 7.51
CA LEU A 8 -20.95 -2.09 8.59
C LEU A 8 -21.10 -0.86 9.49
N SER A 9 -20.84 -1.05 10.78
CA SER A 9 -20.73 0.05 11.74
C SER A 9 -19.51 0.91 11.44
N SER A 10 -19.59 2.22 11.70
CA SER A 10 -18.45 3.15 11.57
C SER A 10 -17.24 2.79 12.43
N ASP A 11 -17.44 2.00 13.48
CA ASP A 11 -16.36 1.52 14.35
C ASP A 11 -15.67 0.27 13.81
N THR A 12 -16.19 -0.32 12.73
CA THR A 12 -15.56 -1.49 12.10
C THR A 12 -14.24 -1.09 11.46
N PRO A 13 -13.10 -1.69 11.86
CA PRO A 13 -11.82 -1.46 11.17
C PRO A 13 -11.89 -1.99 9.74
N ILE A 14 -11.49 -1.17 8.79
CA ILE A 14 -11.52 -1.52 7.37
C ILE A 14 -10.09 -1.72 6.87
N VAL A 15 -9.86 -2.82 6.17
CA VAL A 15 -8.62 -3.09 5.45
C VAL A 15 -8.94 -3.23 3.97
N VAL A 16 -8.28 -2.45 3.14
CA VAL A 16 -8.42 -2.49 1.69
C VAL A 16 -7.13 -3.01 1.08
N PHE A 17 -7.24 -4.05 0.28
CA PHE A 17 -6.14 -4.54 -0.55
C PHE A 17 -6.34 -4.05 -1.98
N SER A 18 -5.33 -3.39 -2.52
CA SER A 18 -5.28 -3.00 -3.94
C SER A 18 -3.89 -3.25 -4.48
N HIS A 19 -3.78 -3.56 -5.79
CA HIS A 19 -2.44 -3.67 -6.39
C HIS A 19 -1.84 -2.29 -6.59
N ILE A 20 -2.54 -1.39 -7.27
CA ILE A 20 -2.12 0.00 -7.49
C ILE A 20 -2.52 0.85 -6.27
N PRO A 21 -1.68 1.80 -5.83
CA PRO A 21 -2.00 2.69 -4.72
C PRO A 21 -3.32 3.45 -4.92
N LEU A 22 -4.13 3.56 -3.86
CA LEU A 22 -5.34 4.38 -3.84
C LEU A 22 -5.06 5.86 -3.52
N PHE A 23 -3.86 6.32 -3.82
CA PHE A 23 -3.47 7.73 -3.82
C PHE A 23 -2.51 7.98 -4.98
N ALA A 24 -2.44 9.21 -5.45
CA ALA A 24 -1.56 9.59 -6.55
C ALA A 24 -0.13 9.73 -6.03
N MET A 25 0.63 8.62 -6.03
CA MET A 25 2.02 8.63 -5.60
C MET A 25 2.92 9.27 -6.65
N TYR A 26 2.81 8.84 -7.90
CA TYR A 26 3.53 9.39 -9.04
C TYR A 26 2.74 9.12 -10.34
N PRO A 27 1.80 9.99 -10.71
CA PRO A 27 0.90 9.77 -11.85
C PRO A 27 1.61 9.55 -13.17
N ASP A 28 2.73 10.23 -13.42
CA ASP A 28 3.50 10.10 -14.66
C ASP A 28 4.00 8.68 -14.93
N TRP A 29 4.14 7.87 -13.88
CA TRP A 29 4.52 6.46 -13.97
C TRP A 29 3.33 5.50 -13.79
N GLY A 30 2.11 6.01 -13.77
CA GLY A 30 0.92 5.20 -13.50
C GLY A 30 0.84 4.71 -12.04
N TRP A 31 1.48 5.41 -11.12
CA TRP A 31 1.50 5.06 -9.70
C TRP A 31 0.38 5.78 -8.95
N GLY A 32 -0.83 5.43 -9.29
CA GLY A 32 -2.06 5.92 -8.70
C GLY A 32 -3.29 5.31 -9.39
N THR A 33 -4.41 5.38 -8.73
CA THR A 33 -5.71 4.88 -9.23
C THR A 33 -6.60 6.06 -9.55
N ASP A 34 -7.10 6.15 -10.78
CA ASP A 34 -7.83 7.31 -11.29
C ASP A 34 -9.11 7.62 -10.52
N ASP A 35 -9.85 6.57 -10.13
CA ASP A 35 -11.10 6.68 -9.36
C ASP A 35 -10.90 6.51 -7.84
N ALA A 36 -9.67 6.64 -7.34
CA ALA A 36 -9.36 6.47 -5.92
C ALA A 36 -10.20 7.37 -5.02
N THR A 37 -10.40 8.62 -5.41
CA THR A 37 -11.22 9.57 -4.64
C THR A 37 -12.65 9.07 -4.45
N GLN A 38 -13.27 8.52 -5.50
CA GLN A 38 -14.58 7.92 -5.41
C GLN A 38 -14.58 6.68 -4.52
N ALA A 39 -13.63 5.78 -4.72
CA ALA A 39 -13.51 4.55 -3.91
C ALA A 39 -13.36 4.89 -2.42
N LEU A 40 -12.48 5.82 -2.08
CA LEU A 40 -12.24 6.26 -0.70
C LEU A 40 -13.42 7.03 -0.09
N SER A 41 -14.29 7.64 -0.91
CA SER A 41 -15.45 8.37 -0.41
C SER A 41 -16.41 7.48 0.41
N TYR A 42 -16.54 6.22 0.05
CA TYR A 42 -17.34 5.23 0.78
C TYR A 42 -16.77 4.85 2.15
N LEU A 43 -15.48 5.16 2.38
CA LEU A 43 -14.74 4.79 3.58
C LEU A 43 -14.60 5.94 4.59
N LYS A 44 -15.02 7.16 4.24
CA LYS A 44 -14.85 8.36 5.07
C LYS A 44 -15.52 8.27 6.45
N ARG A 45 -16.60 7.48 6.57
CA ARG A 45 -17.35 7.34 7.81
C ARG A 45 -16.74 6.38 8.84
N PHE A 46 -15.72 5.61 8.44
CA PHE A 46 -15.09 4.65 9.33
C PHE A 46 -13.98 5.28 10.16
N ALA A 47 -13.87 4.88 11.42
CA ALA A 47 -12.88 5.43 12.34
C ALA A 47 -11.45 5.07 11.94
N SER A 48 -11.24 3.90 11.33
CA SER A 48 -9.92 3.44 10.91
C SER A 48 -10.00 2.69 9.59
N VAL A 49 -9.23 3.16 8.60
CA VAL A 49 -9.09 2.53 7.29
C VAL A 49 -7.61 2.34 7.00
N THR A 50 -7.22 1.11 6.67
CA THR A 50 -5.85 0.79 6.25
C THR A 50 -5.86 0.27 4.83
N CYS A 51 -5.17 0.96 3.92
CA CYS A 51 -4.99 0.54 2.55
C CYS A 51 -3.60 -0.07 2.37
N LEU A 52 -3.55 -1.29 1.86
CA LEU A 52 -2.33 -2.03 1.60
C LEU A 52 -2.19 -2.24 0.10
N ASN A 53 -1.05 -1.85 -0.46
CA ASN A 53 -0.79 -1.98 -1.90
C ASN A 53 0.62 -2.48 -2.21
N GLY A 54 0.78 -2.95 -3.45
CA GLY A 54 2.05 -3.29 -4.06
C GLY A 54 2.42 -2.30 -5.17
N HIS A 55 2.69 -2.79 -6.37
CA HIS A 55 2.92 -2.06 -7.62
C HIS A 55 4.19 -1.22 -7.68
N VAL A 56 4.46 -0.43 -6.66
CA VAL A 56 5.60 0.53 -6.63
C VAL A 56 6.92 -0.11 -6.20
N HIS A 57 6.89 -1.33 -5.71
CA HIS A 57 8.04 -2.12 -5.28
C HIS A 57 8.91 -1.42 -4.21
N GLN A 58 8.31 -0.60 -3.38
CA GLN A 58 8.98 0.15 -2.32
C GLN A 58 8.12 0.20 -1.07
N VAL A 59 8.77 0.20 0.09
CA VAL A 59 8.12 0.46 1.36
C VAL A 59 7.81 1.95 1.46
N PHE A 60 6.54 2.25 1.62
CA PHE A 60 6.05 3.61 1.77
C PHE A 60 4.83 3.64 2.68
N SER A 61 4.67 4.69 3.45
CA SER A 61 3.45 4.92 4.22
C SER A 61 3.05 6.39 4.22
N LYS A 62 1.74 6.63 4.24
CA LYS A 62 1.14 7.96 4.26
C LYS A 62 -0.18 7.88 5.01
N THR A 63 -0.51 8.92 5.77
CA THR A 63 -1.81 9.05 6.43
C THR A 63 -2.53 10.28 5.93
N GLU A 64 -3.78 10.09 5.53
CA GLU A 64 -4.69 11.17 5.14
C GLU A 64 -6.02 10.98 5.90
N GLY A 65 -6.29 11.86 6.86
CA GLY A 65 -7.49 11.76 7.69
C GLY A 65 -7.57 10.42 8.42
N ASN A 66 -8.65 9.68 8.18
CA ASN A 66 -8.89 8.35 8.77
C ASN A 66 -8.25 7.19 7.99
N VAL A 67 -7.54 7.47 6.90
CA VAL A 67 -6.96 6.45 6.02
C VAL A 67 -5.44 6.46 6.13
N THR A 68 -4.87 5.29 6.37
CA THR A 68 -3.43 5.06 6.28
C THR A 68 -3.12 4.16 5.09
N PHE A 69 -2.22 4.62 4.23
CA PHE A 69 -1.75 3.88 3.05
C PHE A 69 -0.39 3.28 3.33
N HIS A 70 -0.20 2.02 2.93
CA HIS A 70 1.08 1.31 3.05
C HIS A 70 1.38 0.55 1.77
N SER A 71 2.49 0.89 1.12
CA SER A 71 3.07 0.08 0.05
C SER A 71 4.06 -0.93 0.65
N GLY A 72 3.98 -2.16 0.19
CA GLY A 72 4.93 -3.21 0.55
C GLY A 72 6.16 -3.21 -0.35
N THR A 73 7.24 -3.83 0.13
CA THR A 73 8.38 -4.16 -0.70
C THR A 73 8.02 -5.20 -1.76
N THR A 74 8.94 -5.52 -2.63
CA THR A 74 8.76 -6.46 -3.74
C THR A 74 9.25 -7.86 -3.41
N THR A 75 8.68 -8.87 -4.05
CA THR A 75 9.23 -10.23 -4.12
C THR A 75 9.89 -10.53 -5.47
N ALA A 76 9.98 -9.54 -6.36
CA ALA A 76 10.48 -9.71 -7.73
C ALA A 76 11.77 -8.92 -7.98
N TYR A 77 11.70 -7.61 -7.96
CA TYR A 77 12.84 -6.71 -8.21
C TYR A 77 12.51 -5.29 -7.72
N PRO A 78 13.52 -4.51 -7.29
CA PRO A 78 13.31 -3.12 -6.89
C PRO A 78 13.07 -2.21 -8.09
N LEU A 79 12.30 -1.15 -7.87
CA LEU A 79 12.10 -0.04 -8.79
C LEU A 79 12.75 1.24 -8.25
N PRO A 80 13.08 2.22 -9.10
CA PRO A 80 13.63 3.49 -8.66
C PRO A 80 12.62 4.29 -7.84
N HIS A 81 13.11 5.24 -7.05
CA HIS A 81 12.23 6.20 -6.39
C HIS A 81 11.51 7.09 -7.42
N PRO A 82 10.33 7.63 -7.07
CA PRO A 82 9.61 8.54 -7.96
C PRO A 82 10.49 9.66 -8.47
N GLY A 83 10.56 9.80 -9.80
CA GLY A 83 11.36 10.83 -10.45
C GLY A 83 12.85 10.50 -10.65
N ASP A 84 13.35 9.40 -10.14
CA ASP A 84 14.73 8.94 -10.37
C ASP A 84 14.86 8.29 -11.76
N GLY A 85 14.76 9.10 -12.78
CA GLY A 85 14.87 8.68 -14.17
C GLY A 85 13.56 8.88 -14.96
N PRO A 86 13.57 8.56 -16.27
CA PRO A 86 12.46 8.85 -17.17
C PRO A 86 11.29 7.85 -17.06
N ALA A 87 11.52 6.68 -16.47
CA ALA A 87 10.54 5.61 -16.39
C ALA A 87 10.84 4.65 -15.22
N PRO A 88 9.82 3.92 -14.71
CA PRO A 88 9.99 2.96 -13.62
C PRO A 88 10.59 1.64 -14.14
N LYS A 89 11.82 1.67 -14.62
CA LYS A 89 12.53 0.47 -15.07
C LYS A 89 13.12 -0.28 -13.87
N PRO A 90 13.15 -1.62 -13.90
CA PRO A 90 13.79 -2.42 -12.87
C PRO A 90 15.24 -1.98 -12.62
N LEU A 91 15.59 -1.86 -11.32
CA LEU A 91 16.95 -1.54 -10.93
C LEU A 91 17.86 -2.78 -11.08
N THR A 92 19.05 -2.56 -11.64
CA THR A 92 20.10 -3.57 -11.66
C THR A 92 20.87 -3.51 -10.34
N LEU A 93 20.95 -4.64 -9.66
CA LEU A 93 21.69 -4.76 -8.41
C LEU A 93 23.00 -5.54 -8.63
N PRO A 94 24.03 -5.34 -7.77
CA PRO A 94 25.21 -6.18 -7.76
C PRO A 94 24.87 -7.66 -7.60
N ALA A 95 25.69 -8.55 -8.16
CA ALA A 95 25.48 -9.98 -8.05
C ALA A 95 25.33 -10.42 -6.58
N GLY A 96 24.34 -11.25 -6.30
CA GLY A 96 24.06 -11.76 -4.95
C GLY A 96 23.31 -10.80 -4.03
N LYS A 97 23.00 -9.56 -4.48
CA LYS A 97 22.29 -8.55 -3.66
C LYS A 97 20.78 -8.51 -3.86
N LEU A 98 20.24 -9.28 -4.80
CA LEU A 98 18.81 -9.27 -5.07
C LEU A 98 17.99 -9.70 -3.84
N HIS A 99 18.41 -10.74 -3.14
CA HIS A 99 17.71 -11.22 -1.95
C HIS A 99 17.58 -10.16 -0.85
N ASP A 100 18.59 -9.30 -0.68
CA ASP A 100 18.58 -8.22 0.31
C ASP A 100 17.52 -7.15 -0.01
N ALA A 101 17.13 -7.04 -1.29
CA ALA A 101 16.16 -6.07 -1.78
C ALA A 101 14.73 -6.64 -1.84
N LEU A 102 14.56 -7.93 -1.61
CA LEU A 102 13.26 -8.60 -1.63
C LEU A 102 12.74 -8.81 -0.22
N GLY A 103 11.41 -8.82 -0.08
CA GLY A 103 10.82 -9.02 1.23
C GLY A 103 9.34 -9.31 1.18
N ILE A 104 8.80 -9.59 2.35
CA ILE A 104 7.38 -9.76 2.61
C ILE A 104 6.95 -8.84 3.75
N ARG A 105 5.66 -8.58 3.82
CA ARG A 105 5.06 -7.84 4.92
C ARG A 105 4.13 -8.74 5.71
N GLU A 106 4.35 -8.82 7.00
CA GLU A 106 3.41 -9.40 7.94
C GLU A 106 2.45 -8.31 8.41
N VAL A 107 1.16 -8.61 8.39
CA VAL A 107 0.11 -7.74 8.88
C VAL A 107 -0.63 -8.46 9.98
N SER A 108 -0.68 -7.88 11.17
CA SER A 108 -1.34 -8.46 12.33
C SER A 108 -2.47 -7.57 12.80
N TYR A 109 -3.61 -8.19 13.06
CA TYR A 109 -4.78 -7.57 13.67
C TYR A 109 -5.04 -8.16 15.04
N GLN A 110 -5.34 -7.31 15.99
CA GLN A 110 -5.78 -7.70 17.32
C GLN A 110 -7.19 -7.15 17.57
N THR A 111 -8.11 -8.02 17.96
CA THR A 111 -9.49 -7.63 18.27
C THR A 111 -9.54 -6.49 19.30
N GLY A 112 -10.34 -5.48 19.00
CA GLY A 112 -10.47 -4.29 19.85
C GLY A 112 -9.47 -3.17 19.57
N GLN A 113 -8.50 -3.38 18.67
CA GLN A 113 -7.61 -2.34 18.20
C GLN A 113 -8.06 -1.81 16.84
N HIS A 114 -7.85 -0.51 16.59
CA HIS A 114 -8.21 0.15 15.32
C HIS A 114 -7.05 0.20 14.34
N THR A 115 -5.82 -0.06 14.79
CA THR A 115 -4.62 -0.03 13.94
C THR A 115 -4.05 -1.43 13.74
N LEU A 116 -3.51 -1.66 12.53
CA LEU A 116 -2.78 -2.88 12.22
C LEU A 116 -1.32 -2.75 12.62
N ALA A 117 -0.73 -3.84 13.08
CA ALA A 117 0.72 -3.94 13.22
C ALA A 117 1.32 -4.46 11.91
N LEU A 118 2.26 -3.71 11.35
CA LEU A 118 2.97 -4.03 10.11
C LEU A 118 4.43 -4.32 10.40
N LYS A 119 4.94 -5.41 9.84
CA LYS A 119 6.35 -5.80 9.99
C LYS A 119 6.93 -6.24 8.65
N GLU A 120 7.96 -5.55 8.20
CA GLU A 120 8.72 -5.95 7.03
C GLU A 120 9.71 -7.07 7.39
N ARG A 121 9.88 -8.03 6.49
CA ARG A 121 10.93 -9.06 6.56
C ARG A 121 11.58 -9.22 5.20
N THR A 122 12.91 -9.30 5.18
CA THR A 122 13.65 -9.69 3.98
C THR A 122 13.41 -11.15 3.64
N LEU A 123 13.49 -11.48 2.36
CA LEU A 123 13.53 -12.87 1.91
C LEU A 123 14.94 -13.41 2.15
N LEU A 124 15.02 -14.52 2.81
CA LEU A 124 16.28 -15.22 3.07
C LEU A 124 16.66 -16.13 1.91
#